data_54b8c4aa2590d0e992cd037420a1227d
#
_entry.id   54b8c4aa2590d0e992cd037420a1227d
#
_cell.length_a   1.000
_cell.length_b   1.000
_cell.length_c   1.000
_cell.angle_alpha   90.00
_cell.angle_beta   90.00
_cell.angle_gamma   90.00
#
_symmetry.space_group_name_H-M   'P 1'
#
loop_
_entity.id
_entity.type
_entity.pdbx_description
1 polymer ?
#
loop_
_entity_poly.entity_id
_entity_poly.type
_entity_poly.pdbx_seq_one_letter_code
_entity_poly.pdbx_strand_id
1 'polypeptide(L)'
;MKPLRKIAAASAAATALCVAQAVTASACDEHDPAASFTASARSSTAKYHSLTVAKKAGYSILAGSAGFRCLAEPGMGATGMHYVKDELLKDPAIDAKEPEALVYAPDGQGGLRLAALEYVVIQGDWNAHQIPPTSLSVVTHENVAPPMLFGHQFNFTDAPNRYDLPPFYSLQVWLWKDNPAGTFELWNPSMNCDPPARGRQR
;
A
#
# COMPACT_ATOMS: atom_id res chain seq x y z
N MET A 1 -72.40 -12.25 -67.68
CA MET A 1 -71.93 -12.96 -66.50
C MET A 1 -70.50 -13.41 -66.79
N LYS A 2 -69.50 -12.77 -66.22
CA LYS A 2 -68.08 -13.10 -66.44
C LYS A 2 -67.54 -13.69 -65.12
N PRO A 3 -66.74 -14.77 -65.11
CA PRO A 3 -66.25 -15.37 -63.93
C PRO A 3 -64.99 -14.62 -63.38
N LEU A 4 -64.95 -14.51 -62.07
CA LEU A 4 -63.77 -13.96 -61.32
C LEU A 4 -62.58 -14.89 -61.46
N ARG A 5 -61.45 -14.31 -61.83
CA ARG A 5 -60.11 -14.94 -61.76
C ARG A 5 -59.54 -14.82 -60.31
N LYS A 6 -59.25 -15.93 -59.75
CA LYS A 6 -58.48 -16.00 -58.45
C LYS A 6 -56.98 -15.75 -58.72
N ILE A 7 -56.41 -14.74 -58.05
CA ILE A 7 -55.00 -14.44 -58.10
C ILE A 7 -54.42 -15.18 -56.90
N ALA A 8 -53.50 -16.10 -57.14
CA ALA A 8 -52.72 -16.76 -56.10
C ALA A 8 -51.53 -15.86 -55.73
N ALA A 9 -51.45 -15.50 -54.46
CA ALA A 9 -50.29 -14.79 -53.91
C ALA A 9 -49.21 -15.80 -53.56
N ALA A 10 -48.02 -15.68 -54.15
CA ALA A 10 -46.84 -16.43 -53.80
C ALA A 10 -46.15 -15.70 -52.68
N SER A 11 -46.10 -16.35 -51.54
CA SER A 11 -45.26 -15.87 -50.37
C SER A 11 -43.82 -16.27 -50.61
N ALA A 12 -42.97 -15.29 -50.86
CA ALA A 12 -41.51 -15.49 -50.79
C ALA A 12 -41.03 -15.39 -49.30
N ALA A 13 -40.60 -16.53 -48.78
CA ALA A 13 -39.95 -16.56 -47.47
C ALA A 13 -38.49 -16.08 -47.63
N ALA A 14 -38.17 -14.90 -47.11
CA ALA A 14 -36.82 -14.41 -47.00
C ALA A 14 -36.19 -14.98 -45.72
N THR A 15 -35.32 -15.98 -45.88
CA THR A 15 -34.43 -16.47 -44.80
C THR A 15 -33.34 -15.44 -44.51
N ALA A 16 -33.50 -14.69 -43.44
CA ALA A 16 -32.45 -13.82 -42.94
C ALA A 16 -31.37 -14.68 -42.24
N LEU A 17 -30.19 -14.76 -42.86
CA LEU A 17 -29.02 -15.40 -42.30
C LEU A 17 -28.40 -14.41 -41.32
N CYS A 18 -28.63 -14.57 -40.00
CA CYS A 18 -27.91 -13.84 -38.96
C CYS A 18 -26.48 -14.38 -38.84
N VAL A 19 -25.55 -13.67 -39.47
CA VAL A 19 -24.12 -13.88 -39.19
C VAL A 19 -23.82 -13.26 -37.83
N ALA A 20 -23.70 -14.08 -36.79
CA ALA A 20 -23.19 -13.68 -35.49
C ALA A 20 -21.70 -13.38 -35.65
N GLN A 21 -21.33 -12.11 -35.75
CA GLN A 21 -19.94 -11.69 -35.58
C GLN A 21 -19.59 -11.80 -34.09
N ALA A 22 -18.75 -12.77 -33.75
CA ALA A 22 -18.11 -12.82 -32.44
C ALA A 22 -17.13 -11.62 -32.34
N VAL A 23 -17.56 -10.57 -31.66
CA VAL A 23 -16.66 -9.51 -31.23
C VAL A 23 -15.79 -10.12 -30.13
N THR A 24 -14.58 -10.54 -30.50
CA THR A 24 -13.55 -10.82 -29.51
C THR A 24 -13.20 -9.47 -28.88
N ALA A 25 -13.78 -9.21 -27.71
CA ALA A 25 -13.28 -8.16 -26.83
C ALA A 25 -11.84 -8.55 -26.48
N SER A 26 -10.87 -7.96 -27.18
CA SER A 26 -9.52 -7.90 -26.67
C SER A 26 -9.61 -7.14 -25.35
N ALA A 27 -9.53 -7.85 -24.22
CA ALA A 27 -9.23 -7.24 -22.95
C ALA A 27 -7.87 -6.56 -23.17
N CYS A 28 -7.89 -5.24 -23.36
CA CYS A 28 -6.72 -4.43 -23.12
C CYS A 28 -6.39 -4.69 -21.67
N ASP A 29 -5.28 -5.38 -21.43
CA ASP A 29 -4.71 -5.53 -20.09
C ASP A 29 -4.36 -4.10 -19.68
N GLU A 30 -5.27 -3.46 -18.98
CA GLU A 30 -5.04 -2.16 -18.36
C GLU A 30 -3.98 -2.43 -17.29
N HIS A 31 -2.73 -2.22 -17.69
CA HIS A 31 -1.58 -2.35 -16.82
C HIS A 31 -1.75 -1.31 -15.72
N ASP A 32 -2.33 -1.72 -14.59
CA ASP A 32 -2.46 -0.86 -13.40
C ASP A 32 -1.03 -0.52 -12.89
N PRO A 33 -0.60 0.75 -13.03
CA PRO A 33 0.73 1.17 -12.58
C PRO A 33 0.95 0.87 -11.08
N ALA A 34 -0.09 1.00 -10.27
CA ALA A 34 -0.03 0.72 -8.84
C ALA A 34 0.26 -0.77 -8.57
N ALA A 35 -0.34 -1.69 -9.34
CA ALA A 35 -0.06 -3.11 -9.24
C ALA A 35 1.39 -3.44 -9.62
N SER A 36 1.94 -2.77 -10.64
CA SER A 36 3.33 -2.93 -11.05
C SER A 36 4.32 -2.42 -10.00
N PHE A 37 4.05 -1.26 -9.41
CA PHE A 37 4.90 -0.68 -8.36
C PHE A 37 4.88 -1.50 -7.07
N THR A 38 3.72 -1.97 -6.64
CA THR A 38 3.61 -2.85 -5.46
C THR A 38 4.28 -4.20 -5.70
N ALA A 39 4.24 -4.75 -6.90
CA ALA A 39 4.99 -5.95 -7.28
C ALA A 39 6.51 -5.74 -7.18
N SER A 40 7.00 -4.58 -7.61
CA SER A 40 8.42 -4.21 -7.50
C SER A 40 8.86 -4.08 -6.03
N ALA A 41 8.08 -3.37 -5.20
CA ALA A 41 8.32 -3.26 -3.76
C ALA A 41 8.32 -4.63 -3.06
N ARG A 42 7.35 -5.49 -3.41
CA ARG A 42 7.27 -6.87 -2.91
C ARG A 42 8.52 -7.68 -3.28
N SER A 43 8.96 -7.60 -4.53
CA SER A 43 10.13 -8.34 -5.01
C SER A 43 11.43 -7.90 -4.32
N SER A 44 11.67 -6.58 -4.21
CA SER A 44 12.90 -6.03 -3.61
C SER A 44 13.00 -6.33 -2.11
N THR A 45 11.87 -6.43 -1.40
CA THR A 45 11.80 -6.61 0.05
C THR A 45 11.55 -8.07 0.50
N ALA A 46 11.29 -9.00 -0.43
CA ALA A 46 11.04 -10.41 -0.12
C ALA A 46 12.14 -11.06 0.75
N LYS A 47 13.40 -10.66 0.57
CA LYS A 47 14.55 -11.12 1.38
C LYS A 47 14.39 -10.82 2.88
N TYR A 48 13.59 -9.81 3.22
CA TYR A 48 13.36 -9.37 4.59
C TYR A 48 12.29 -10.17 5.33
N HIS A 49 11.72 -11.21 4.72
CA HIS A 49 11.01 -12.24 5.50
C HIS A 49 11.92 -12.83 6.58
N SER A 50 13.23 -12.85 6.36
CA SER A 50 14.22 -13.13 7.39
C SER A 50 14.56 -11.85 8.15
N LEU A 51 14.08 -11.75 9.39
CA LEU A 51 14.43 -10.65 10.29
C LEU A 51 15.95 -10.50 10.49
N THR A 52 16.69 -11.61 10.45
CA THR A 52 18.15 -11.59 10.52
C THR A 52 18.76 -10.87 9.31
N VAL A 53 18.21 -11.07 8.12
CA VAL A 53 18.65 -10.37 6.91
C VAL A 53 18.33 -8.88 7.00
N ALA A 54 17.13 -8.53 7.48
CA ALA A 54 16.73 -7.14 7.70
C ALA A 54 17.70 -6.43 8.68
N LYS A 55 17.99 -7.05 9.82
CA LYS A 55 18.94 -6.50 10.79
C LYS A 55 20.36 -6.31 10.23
N LYS A 56 20.83 -7.25 9.43
CA LYS A 56 22.14 -7.12 8.74
C LYS A 56 22.14 -6.01 7.69
N ALA A 57 20.97 -5.66 7.15
CA ALA A 57 20.80 -4.55 6.20
C ALA A 57 20.62 -3.19 6.89
N GLY A 58 20.73 -3.12 8.23
CA GLY A 58 20.66 -1.89 9.00
C GLY A 58 19.30 -1.57 9.61
N TYR A 59 18.28 -2.44 9.41
CA TYR A 59 16.98 -2.21 10.05
C TYR A 59 17.01 -2.58 11.53
N SER A 60 16.59 -1.68 12.40
CA SER A 60 16.52 -1.86 13.85
C SER A 60 15.12 -1.56 14.38
N ILE A 61 14.73 -2.20 15.49
CA ILE A 61 13.41 -1.97 16.07
C ILE A 61 13.26 -0.53 16.53
N LEU A 62 12.22 0.13 16.07
CA LEU A 62 11.82 1.43 16.59
C LEU A 62 11.08 1.23 17.92
N ALA A 63 11.67 1.71 19.00
CA ALA A 63 11.01 1.79 20.29
C ALA A 63 10.62 3.26 20.50
N GLY A 64 9.32 3.54 20.55
CA GLY A 64 8.85 4.89 20.88
C GLY A 64 9.27 5.34 22.28
N SER A 65 9.02 6.60 22.62
CA SER A 65 9.39 7.24 23.89
C SER A 65 8.97 6.48 25.13
N ALA A 66 7.85 5.74 25.05
CA ALA A 66 7.35 4.89 26.13
C ALA A 66 7.86 3.43 26.06
N GLY A 67 8.81 3.12 25.14
CA GLY A 67 9.34 1.77 24.94
C GLY A 67 8.39 0.81 24.23
N PHE A 68 7.30 1.29 23.67
CA PHE A 68 6.35 0.49 22.90
C PHE A 68 6.96 0.08 21.56
N ARG A 69 6.97 -1.22 21.31
CA ARG A 69 7.48 -1.82 20.07
C ARG A 69 6.40 -2.18 19.07
N CYS A 70 5.16 -2.26 19.52
CA CYS A 70 3.98 -2.53 18.71
C CYS A 70 2.85 -1.68 19.24
N LEU A 71 2.09 -1.06 18.35
CA LEU A 71 0.98 -0.20 18.69
C LEU A 71 -0.33 -0.87 18.34
N ALA A 72 -1.24 -0.91 19.30
CA ALA A 72 -2.60 -1.36 19.12
C ALA A 72 -3.57 -0.29 19.64
N GLU A 73 -4.69 -0.16 18.93
CA GLU A 73 -5.78 0.73 19.29
C GLU A 73 -7.08 -0.08 19.39
N PRO A 74 -7.83 0.01 20.51
CA PRO A 74 -9.09 -0.70 20.67
C PRO A 74 -10.05 -0.42 19.50
N GLY A 75 -10.54 -1.48 18.87
CA GLY A 75 -11.45 -1.41 17.72
C GLY A 75 -10.80 -1.12 16.37
N MET A 76 -9.54 -0.69 16.32
CA MET A 76 -8.80 -0.42 15.09
C MET A 76 -7.79 -1.53 14.74
N GLY A 77 -7.35 -2.30 15.74
CA GLY A 77 -6.32 -3.31 15.57
C GLY A 77 -4.91 -2.81 15.85
N ALA A 78 -3.91 -3.23 15.08
CA ALA A 78 -2.53 -2.86 15.32
C ALA A 78 -1.79 -2.41 14.05
N THR A 79 -0.75 -1.58 14.24
CA THR A 79 0.12 -1.12 13.14
C THR A 79 1.32 -2.07 12.91
N GLY A 80 1.64 -2.94 13.87
CA GLY A 80 2.78 -3.85 13.80
C GLY A 80 4.03 -3.34 14.49
N MET A 81 5.11 -4.10 14.34
CA MET A 81 6.44 -3.76 14.87
C MET A 81 7.30 -3.18 13.76
N HIS A 82 7.70 -1.94 13.92
CA HIS A 82 8.44 -1.17 12.92
C HIS A 82 9.94 -1.37 13.12
N TYR A 83 10.62 -1.87 12.10
CA TYR A 83 12.07 -1.95 12.03
C TYR A 83 12.53 -0.91 11.03
N VAL A 84 13.20 0.12 11.49
CA VAL A 84 13.56 1.32 10.76
C VAL A 84 15.03 1.29 10.37
N LYS A 85 15.34 1.84 9.20
CA LYS A 85 16.69 2.07 8.74
C LYS A 85 17.03 3.56 8.80
N ASP A 86 17.77 3.95 9.82
CA ASP A 86 18.07 5.36 10.13
C ASP A 86 18.73 6.14 8.98
N GLU A 87 19.48 5.46 8.12
CA GLU A 87 20.10 6.09 6.96
C GLU A 87 19.05 6.57 5.95
N LEU A 88 17.98 5.79 5.75
CA LEU A 88 16.91 6.14 4.84
C LEU A 88 16.00 7.23 5.43
N LEU A 89 15.80 7.26 6.76
CA LEU A 89 15.04 8.34 7.40
C LEU A 89 15.68 9.74 7.20
N LYS A 90 16.98 9.80 6.93
CA LYS A 90 17.71 11.05 6.70
C LYS A 90 17.75 11.45 5.23
N ASP A 91 17.25 10.59 4.36
CA ASP A 91 17.17 10.84 2.93
C ASP A 91 15.73 11.28 2.58
N PRO A 92 15.50 12.47 2.01
CA PRO A 92 14.17 12.90 1.60
C PRO A 92 13.64 12.20 0.34
N ALA A 93 14.45 11.33 -0.29
CA ALA A 93 14.02 10.55 -1.44
C ALA A 93 13.05 9.42 -1.02
N ILE A 94 12.05 9.17 -1.85
CA ILE A 94 11.12 8.06 -1.66
C ILE A 94 11.33 7.05 -2.77
N ASP A 95 11.82 5.85 -2.42
CA ASP A 95 11.97 4.74 -3.36
C ASP A 95 11.09 3.56 -2.95
N ALA A 96 10.19 3.17 -3.86
CA ALA A 96 9.31 2.02 -3.65
C ALA A 96 10.06 0.71 -3.31
N LYS A 97 11.35 0.59 -3.67
CA LYS A 97 12.16 -0.60 -3.45
C LYS A 97 12.97 -0.56 -2.15
N GLU A 98 13.10 0.62 -1.53
CA GLU A 98 13.90 0.86 -0.35
C GLU A 98 13.08 1.55 0.74
N PRO A 99 12.09 0.85 1.36
CA PRO A 99 11.26 1.43 2.40
C PRO A 99 12.09 1.80 3.63
N GLU A 100 11.77 2.91 4.26
CA GLU A 100 12.40 3.39 5.50
C GLU A 100 12.12 2.46 6.67
N ALA A 101 10.97 1.77 6.66
CA ALA A 101 10.61 0.80 7.69
C ALA A 101 10.03 -0.51 7.11
N LEU A 102 10.38 -1.60 7.78
CA LEU A 102 9.80 -2.92 7.59
C LEU A 102 8.88 -3.21 8.77
N VAL A 103 7.64 -3.55 8.49
CA VAL A 103 6.63 -3.81 9.53
C VAL A 103 6.45 -5.31 9.71
N TYR A 104 6.68 -5.77 10.93
CA TYR A 104 6.54 -7.17 11.28
C TYR A 104 5.32 -7.41 12.18
N ALA A 105 4.71 -8.57 11.99
CA ALA A 105 3.62 -9.08 12.82
C ALA A 105 4.06 -10.35 13.55
N PRO A 106 3.51 -10.65 14.75
CA PRO A 106 3.66 -11.97 15.37
C PRO A 106 3.19 -13.08 14.45
N ASP A 107 3.97 -14.17 14.33
CA ASP A 107 3.63 -15.33 13.50
C ASP A 107 2.75 -16.36 14.23
N GLY A 108 2.42 -16.11 15.49
CA GLY A 108 1.67 -17.03 16.35
C GLY A 108 2.49 -18.17 16.95
N GLN A 109 3.77 -18.31 16.57
CA GLN A 109 4.69 -19.35 17.06
C GLN A 109 5.83 -18.77 17.93
N GLY A 110 5.73 -17.49 18.27
CA GLY A 110 6.76 -16.77 19.06
C GLY A 110 7.81 -16.06 18.18
N GLY A 111 7.68 -16.12 16.87
CA GLY A 111 8.49 -15.40 15.91
C GLY A 111 7.77 -14.18 15.30
N LEU A 112 8.43 -13.58 14.33
CA LEU A 112 7.95 -12.44 13.59
C LEU A 112 7.94 -12.74 12.09
N ARG A 113 6.91 -12.26 11.40
CA ARG A 113 6.76 -12.36 9.94
C ARG A 113 6.63 -10.96 9.35
N LEU A 114 7.31 -10.69 8.25
CA LEU A 114 7.11 -9.46 7.48
C LEU A 114 5.64 -9.35 7.06
N ALA A 115 5.01 -8.23 7.37
CA ALA A 115 3.58 -7.98 7.16
C ALA A 115 3.33 -6.82 6.21
N ALA A 116 4.03 -5.70 6.41
CA ALA A 116 3.88 -4.48 5.63
C ALA A 116 5.23 -3.78 5.44
N LEU A 117 5.23 -2.79 4.57
CA LEU A 117 6.29 -1.80 4.42
C LEU A 117 5.75 -0.46 4.92
N GLU A 118 6.62 0.41 5.39
CA GLU A 118 6.26 1.79 5.65
C GLU A 118 7.32 2.71 5.06
N TYR A 119 6.84 3.68 4.29
CA TYR A 119 7.63 4.74 3.69
C TYR A 119 7.49 5.96 4.57
N VAL A 120 8.61 6.55 4.96
CA VAL A 120 8.65 7.66 5.93
C VAL A 120 9.59 8.74 5.44
N VAL A 121 9.16 9.98 5.47
CA VAL A 121 10.03 11.12 5.21
C VAL A 121 9.79 12.22 6.25
N ILE A 122 10.86 12.77 6.79
CA ILE A 122 10.80 13.88 7.73
C ILE A 122 10.30 15.12 6.99
N GLN A 123 9.27 15.78 7.53
CA GLN A 123 8.59 16.92 6.88
C GLN A 123 9.57 18.04 6.52
N GLY A 124 10.48 18.38 7.43
CA GLY A 124 11.47 19.43 7.20
C GLY A 124 12.39 19.13 6.01
N ASP A 125 12.86 17.88 5.92
CA ASP A 125 13.75 17.43 4.84
C ASP A 125 13.01 17.34 3.51
N TRP A 126 11.76 16.82 3.52
CA TRP A 126 10.88 16.81 2.35
C TRP A 126 10.65 18.22 1.81
N ASN A 127 10.26 19.15 2.67
CA ASN A 127 9.99 20.52 2.28
C ASN A 127 11.24 21.21 1.70
N ALA A 128 12.40 21.01 2.33
CA ALA A 128 13.67 21.56 1.85
C ALA A 128 14.06 20.98 0.47
N HIS A 129 13.78 19.69 0.24
CA HIS A 129 14.06 19.02 -1.03
C HIS A 129 13.16 19.52 -2.18
N GLN A 130 11.92 19.88 -1.88
CA GLN A 130 10.96 20.38 -2.88
C GLN A 130 11.20 21.87 -3.28
N ILE A 131 11.99 22.60 -2.52
CA ILE A 131 12.22 24.02 -2.75
C ILE A 131 13.53 24.22 -3.51
N PRO A 132 13.52 24.82 -4.72
CA PRO A 132 14.76 25.16 -5.39
C PRO A 132 15.62 26.12 -4.55
N PRO A 133 16.96 25.93 -4.48
CA PRO A 133 17.85 26.80 -3.69
C PRO A 133 17.82 28.26 -4.09
N THR A 134 17.30 28.59 -5.28
CA THR A 134 17.18 29.95 -5.83
C THR A 134 15.85 30.64 -5.48
N SER A 135 14.94 29.97 -4.78
CA SER A 135 13.65 30.55 -4.38
C SER A 135 13.85 31.48 -3.18
N LEU A 136 13.72 32.80 -3.38
CA LEU A 136 13.65 33.81 -2.31
C LEU A 136 12.26 33.84 -1.63
N SER A 137 11.35 32.98 -2.05
CA SER A 137 10.02 32.88 -1.42
C SER A 137 10.15 32.30 -0.03
N VAL A 138 9.56 32.95 0.96
CA VAL A 138 9.32 32.36 2.28
C VAL A 138 8.36 31.20 2.04
N VAL A 139 8.92 30.01 1.89
CA VAL A 139 8.11 28.80 1.80
C VAL A 139 7.70 28.44 3.22
N THR A 140 6.49 28.82 3.56
CA THR A 140 5.85 28.28 4.76
C THR A 140 5.56 26.80 4.51
N HIS A 141 5.68 25.96 5.52
CA HIS A 141 5.39 24.53 5.46
C HIS A 141 3.99 24.20 4.90
N GLU A 142 3.11 25.17 4.84
CA GLU A 142 1.73 25.06 4.34
C GLU A 142 1.60 24.96 2.82
N ASN A 143 2.68 25.23 2.07
CA ASN A 143 2.63 25.30 0.59
C ASN A 143 3.30 24.13 -0.13
N VAL A 144 3.87 23.17 0.61
CA VAL A 144 4.48 21.97 0.03
C VAL A 144 3.50 20.81 0.10
N ALA A 145 3.14 20.25 -1.05
CA ALA A 145 2.25 19.11 -1.10
C ALA A 145 2.89 17.90 -0.41
N PRO A 146 2.12 17.13 0.37
CA PRO A 146 2.58 15.87 0.92
C PRO A 146 3.06 14.92 -0.17
N PRO A 147 4.03 14.04 0.13
CA PRO A 147 4.49 13.05 -0.82
C PRO A 147 3.37 12.08 -1.23
N MET A 148 3.55 11.49 -2.41
CA MET A 148 2.67 10.45 -2.93
C MET A 148 3.47 9.25 -3.40
N LEU A 149 2.96 8.04 -3.15
CA LEU A 149 3.50 6.79 -3.68
C LEU A 149 2.34 5.82 -3.97
N PHE A 150 2.43 5.03 -5.03
CA PHE A 150 1.38 4.08 -5.46
C PHE A 150 0.01 4.74 -5.68
N GLY A 151 -0.03 6.05 -6.01
CA GLY A 151 -1.28 6.80 -6.14
C GLY A 151 -1.91 7.24 -4.81
N HIS A 152 -1.26 6.99 -3.67
CA HIS A 152 -1.73 7.36 -2.33
C HIS A 152 -0.87 8.46 -1.73
N GLN A 153 -1.53 9.44 -1.13
CA GLN A 153 -0.88 10.51 -0.37
C GLN A 153 -0.43 9.98 1.00
N PHE A 154 0.74 10.41 1.44
CA PHE A 154 1.25 10.10 2.77
C PHE A 154 0.43 10.82 3.85
N ASN A 155 0.25 10.15 4.97
CA ASN A 155 -0.36 10.72 6.17
C ASN A 155 0.65 11.57 6.92
N PHE A 156 0.21 12.71 7.45
CA PHE A 156 1.03 13.58 8.28
C PHE A 156 0.94 13.19 9.75
N THR A 157 2.07 13.17 10.43
CA THR A 157 2.18 13.00 11.89
C THR A 157 2.98 14.15 12.47
N ASP A 158 2.37 14.94 13.34
CA ASP A 158 2.99 16.08 14.00
C ASP A 158 3.87 15.65 15.20
N ALA A 159 4.65 16.58 15.71
CA ALA A 159 5.39 16.43 16.97
C ALA A 159 4.70 17.22 18.10
N PRO A 160 4.78 16.75 19.38
CA PRO A 160 5.40 15.49 19.80
C PRO A 160 4.58 14.27 19.40
N ASN A 161 5.25 13.20 19.00
CA ASN A 161 4.59 11.96 18.64
C ASN A 161 5.21 10.77 19.39
N ARG A 162 4.52 9.63 19.34
CA ARG A 162 4.92 8.41 20.07
C ARG A 162 6.24 7.77 19.58
N TYR A 163 6.75 8.21 18.45
CA TYR A 163 7.97 7.68 17.84
C TYR A 163 9.22 8.47 18.19
N ASP A 164 9.07 9.63 18.88
CA ASP A 164 10.14 10.62 19.15
C ASP A 164 10.80 11.13 17.86
N LEU A 165 10.07 11.14 16.77
CA LEU A 165 10.52 11.72 15.50
C LEU A 165 10.06 13.18 15.38
N PRO A 166 10.80 14.01 14.61
CA PRO A 166 10.26 15.27 14.12
C PRO A 166 8.95 15.06 13.36
N PRO A 167 8.18 16.10 13.03
CA PRO A 167 7.02 15.96 12.15
C PRO A 167 7.39 15.23 10.87
N PHE A 168 6.58 14.26 10.46
CA PHE A 168 6.88 13.40 9.31
C PHE A 168 5.64 13.03 8.51
N TYR A 169 5.86 12.59 7.29
CA TYR A 169 4.87 11.94 6.44
C TYR A 169 5.13 10.45 6.39
N SER A 170 4.08 9.61 6.41
CA SER A 170 4.24 8.17 6.22
C SER A 170 3.11 7.53 5.41
N LEU A 171 3.45 6.43 4.74
CA LEU A 171 2.52 5.57 4.02
C LEU A 171 2.82 4.12 4.34
N GLN A 172 1.92 3.45 5.05
CA GLN A 172 2.02 2.02 5.32
C GLN A 172 1.36 1.22 4.20
N VAL A 173 2.01 0.14 3.75
CA VAL A 173 1.55 -0.69 2.63
C VAL A 173 1.57 -2.16 3.04
N TRP A 174 0.41 -2.77 3.20
CA TRP A 174 0.25 -4.16 3.61
C TRP A 174 0.43 -5.10 2.41
N LEU A 175 1.63 -5.55 2.18
CA LEU A 175 1.96 -6.43 1.05
C LEU A 175 1.96 -7.91 1.40
N TRP A 176 2.23 -8.28 2.66
CA TRP A 176 2.51 -9.64 3.09
C TRP A 176 1.47 -10.20 4.05
N LYS A 177 0.64 -9.34 4.60
CA LYS A 177 -0.50 -9.67 5.45
C LYS A 177 -1.70 -8.87 4.97
N ASP A 178 -2.82 -9.56 4.75
CA ASP A 178 -4.05 -8.88 4.38
C ASP A 178 -4.49 -7.92 5.49
N ASN A 179 -4.93 -6.74 5.07
CA ASN A 179 -5.55 -5.75 5.92
C ASN A 179 -7.01 -5.57 5.50
N PRO A 180 -7.99 -6.04 6.30
CA PRO A 180 -9.41 -5.89 5.97
C PRO A 180 -9.86 -4.42 5.83
N ALA A 181 -9.16 -3.47 6.46
CA ALA A 181 -9.46 -2.05 6.33
C ALA A 181 -8.97 -1.46 5.01
N GLY A 182 -7.95 -2.07 4.38
CA GLY A 182 -7.37 -1.63 3.11
C GLY A 182 -5.85 -1.79 3.06
N THR A 183 -5.31 -1.95 1.84
CA THR A 183 -3.87 -2.17 1.63
C THR A 183 -3.01 -1.00 2.13
N PHE A 184 -3.54 0.23 2.12
CA PHE A 184 -2.83 1.46 2.47
C PHE A 184 -3.30 2.06 3.81
N GLU A 185 -4.11 1.32 4.56
CA GLU A 185 -4.57 1.77 5.87
C GLU A 185 -3.52 1.51 6.95
N LEU A 186 -3.33 2.47 7.85
CA LEU A 186 -2.35 2.38 8.92
C LEU A 186 -2.65 1.22 9.88
N TRP A 187 -3.92 1.09 10.29
CA TRP A 187 -4.35 0.11 11.27
C TRP A 187 -4.85 -1.16 10.59
N ASN A 188 -4.48 -2.30 11.12
CA ASN A 188 -4.96 -3.60 10.65
C ASN A 188 -5.82 -4.26 11.73
N PRO A 189 -7.15 -4.32 11.56
CA PRO A 189 -8.06 -4.91 12.55
C PRO A 189 -7.88 -6.43 12.76
N SER A 190 -7.17 -7.11 11.84
CA SER A 190 -6.82 -8.52 12.00
C SER A 190 -5.54 -8.75 12.80
N MET A 191 -4.94 -7.68 13.34
CA MET A 191 -3.72 -7.75 14.14
C MET A 191 -3.96 -7.27 15.58
N ASN A 192 -3.19 -7.85 16.49
CA ASN A 192 -2.98 -7.33 17.84
C ASN A 192 -1.49 -7.35 18.19
N CYS A 193 -1.12 -6.63 19.24
CA CYS A 193 0.24 -6.58 19.76
C CYS A 193 0.50 -7.60 20.86
N ASP A 194 -0.50 -8.34 21.29
CA ASP A 194 -0.36 -9.31 22.37
C ASP A 194 0.45 -10.52 21.88
N PRO A 195 1.45 -10.97 22.64
CA PRO A 195 2.05 -12.25 22.36
C PRO A 195 0.96 -13.34 22.46
N PRO A 196 1.00 -14.39 21.62
CA PRO A 196 0.04 -15.47 21.72
C PRO A 196 0.01 -15.96 23.16
N ALA A 197 -1.19 -16.07 23.73
CA ALA A 197 -1.37 -16.59 25.08
C ALA A 197 -0.61 -17.91 25.15
N ARG A 198 0.42 -17.98 26.01
CA ARG A 198 1.18 -19.22 26.23
C ARG A 198 0.15 -20.25 26.65
N GLY A 199 -0.12 -21.22 25.76
CA GLY A 199 -1.02 -22.29 26.05
C GLY A 199 -0.61 -22.89 27.40
N ARG A 200 -1.54 -22.91 28.38
CA ARG A 200 -1.32 -23.67 29.60
C ARG A 200 -1.03 -25.10 29.16
N GLN A 201 0.22 -25.51 29.26
CA GLN A 201 0.56 -26.92 29.22
C GLN A 201 -0.20 -27.55 30.40
N ARG A 202 -1.19 -28.36 30.09
CA ARG A 202 -1.88 -29.24 31.05
C ARG A 202 -1.06 -30.51 31.18
#